data_148cc94ecf5f58f8a74cf79320dc9824
#
_entry.id   148cc94ecf5f58f8a74cf79320dc9824
#
_cell.length_a   1.000
_cell.length_b   1.000
_cell.length_c   1.000
_cell.angle_alpha   90.00
_cell.angle_beta   90.00
_cell.angle_gamma   90.00
#
_symmetry.space_group_name_H-M   'P 1'
#
loop_
_entity.id
_entity.type
_entity.pdbx_description
1 polymer ?
#
loop_
_entity_poly.entity_id
_entity_poly.type
_entity_poly.pdbx_seq_one_letter_code
_entity_poly.pdbx_strand_id
1 'polypeptide(L)'
;MKTIILNQRKERDELLSRPYLTRRNSYDVDMLLSSHLIKLITGPRRVGKSTQALLMLRNKNFAYLNFDSQPLLDSWDANLVMRMLDDVYPDYEYILLDEVQNLDAWDMWVSELYRLGKNLVITGSNAKMLSSEMATVLTGKYLQVEMLPFSLEEFFDWNKIDLKALKPEQQTDASVLTDDYMRNGGYPEVVASRQLTRSYLDTLFDSIIWKDVAKRHHVRNITDLNNLAMYLVSNFCNPITANDLTEELGFSSVNTTQKFMDYLHEPYLFYYLPRYNNKLKLMKKAPRKVYVVDNGFVAAKAFALSENLGRLLENQVFIELIRRGYDTDKTIFYYRSRNDKEIDFVLRNGPHIERLVQVCYDMSSPKTEKREVNSLTECAGELNCNNLVIVTNNDERTIEKDGYKIDVIPISKL
;
A
#
# COMPACT_ATOMS: atom_id res chain seq x y z
N MET A 1 -30.09 13.82 -14.61
CA MET A 1 -29.03 14.31 -13.72
C MET A 1 -29.51 14.53 -12.27
N LYS A 2 -30.50 15.41 -11.97
CA LYS A 2 -30.94 15.71 -10.57
C LYS A 2 -31.29 14.46 -9.74
N THR A 3 -32.05 13.51 -10.33
CA THR A 3 -32.40 12.25 -9.64
C THR A 3 -31.17 11.39 -9.31
N ILE A 4 -30.17 11.36 -10.17
CA ILE A 4 -28.92 10.61 -9.92
C ILE A 4 -28.19 11.20 -8.71
N ILE A 5 -28.03 12.53 -8.67
CA ILE A 5 -27.34 13.21 -7.56
C ILE A 5 -28.14 13.08 -6.25
N LEU A 6 -29.48 13.14 -6.28
CA LEU A 6 -30.31 12.88 -5.10
C LEU A 6 -30.16 11.45 -4.57
N ASN A 7 -30.06 10.45 -5.45
CA ASN A 7 -29.81 9.07 -5.05
C ASN A 7 -28.42 8.90 -4.42
N GLN A 8 -27.40 9.52 -4.98
CA GLN A 8 -26.05 9.51 -4.41
C GLN A 8 -26.00 10.26 -3.07
N ARG A 9 -26.77 11.33 -2.88
CA ARG A 9 -26.92 11.98 -1.57
C ARG A 9 -27.49 11.02 -0.52
N LYS A 10 -28.54 10.26 -0.86
CA LYS A 10 -29.10 9.24 0.05
C LYS A 10 -28.07 8.17 0.39
N GLU A 11 -27.36 7.66 -0.63
CA GLU A 11 -26.26 6.70 -0.43
C GLU A 11 -25.19 7.24 0.52
N ARG A 12 -24.73 8.48 0.32
CA ARG A 12 -23.80 9.16 1.22
C ARG A 12 -24.30 9.19 2.65
N ASP A 13 -25.57 9.62 2.85
CA ASP A 13 -26.16 9.76 4.17
C ASP A 13 -26.32 8.40 4.88
N GLU A 14 -26.68 7.37 4.13
CA GLU A 14 -26.72 5.99 4.63
C GLU A 14 -25.33 5.47 5.03
N LEU A 15 -24.29 5.73 4.20
CA LEU A 15 -22.92 5.35 4.51
C LEU A 15 -22.44 6.07 5.77
N LEU A 16 -22.69 7.37 5.92
CA LEU A 16 -22.32 8.15 7.10
C LEU A 16 -23.00 7.66 8.39
N SER A 17 -24.15 7.00 8.31
CA SER A 17 -24.86 6.47 9.49
C SER A 17 -24.27 5.17 10.04
N ARG A 18 -23.43 4.47 9.26
CA ARG A 18 -22.84 3.18 9.66
C ARG A 18 -21.69 3.38 10.66
N PRO A 19 -21.49 2.41 11.55
CA PRO A 19 -20.28 2.40 12.39
C PRO A 19 -19.07 1.93 11.56
N TYR A 20 -17.95 2.61 11.71
CA TYR A 20 -16.68 2.26 11.07
C TYR A 20 -15.55 2.30 12.09
N LEU A 21 -14.51 1.49 11.85
CA LEU A 21 -13.26 1.65 12.56
C LEU A 21 -12.59 2.96 12.09
N THR A 22 -12.20 3.79 13.05
CA THR A 22 -11.39 4.99 12.78
C THR A 22 -9.97 4.56 12.40
N ARG A 23 -9.49 4.98 11.24
CA ARG A 23 -8.13 4.71 10.79
C ARG A 23 -7.11 5.48 11.63
N ARG A 24 -5.97 4.87 11.88
CA ARG A 24 -4.83 5.56 12.50
C ARG A 24 -4.10 6.36 11.43
N ASN A 25 -4.45 7.63 11.33
CA ASN A 25 -3.85 8.52 10.33
C ASN A 25 -2.47 9.01 10.81
N SER A 26 -1.50 9.05 9.90
CA SER A 26 -0.19 9.70 10.12
C SER A 26 -0.26 11.22 9.97
N TYR A 27 -1.44 11.79 9.71
CA TYR A 27 -1.69 13.20 9.44
C TYR A 27 -2.86 13.72 10.28
N ASP A 28 -2.81 15.01 10.58
CA ASP A 28 -3.93 15.73 11.19
C ASP A 28 -4.99 16.04 10.10
N VAL A 29 -6.20 15.50 10.29
CA VAL A 29 -7.32 15.64 9.34
C VAL A 29 -7.76 17.09 9.21
N ASP A 30 -7.85 17.85 10.30
CA ASP A 30 -8.28 19.24 10.27
C ASP A 30 -7.23 20.13 9.59
N MET A 31 -5.94 19.89 9.85
CA MET A 31 -4.85 20.54 9.15
C MET A 31 -4.88 20.23 7.64
N LEU A 32 -5.12 18.98 7.27
CA LEU A 32 -5.22 18.56 5.87
C LEU A 32 -6.41 19.27 5.18
N LEU A 33 -7.58 19.29 5.82
CA LEU A 33 -8.79 19.92 5.27
C LEU A 33 -8.69 21.45 5.19
N SER A 34 -7.95 22.09 6.08
CA SER A 34 -7.74 23.56 6.05
C SER A 34 -6.90 24.03 4.86
N SER A 35 -6.11 23.15 4.26
CA SER A 35 -5.34 23.47 3.06
C SER A 35 -6.26 23.72 1.85
N HIS A 36 -5.92 24.69 0.99
CA HIS A 36 -6.59 24.90 -0.29
C HIS A 36 -6.25 23.86 -1.35
N LEU A 37 -5.21 23.04 -1.11
CA LEU A 37 -4.80 21.99 -2.05
C LEU A 37 -5.85 20.86 -2.10
N ILE A 38 -5.90 20.18 -3.23
CA ILE A 38 -6.74 19.00 -3.43
C ILE A 38 -6.27 17.89 -2.46
N LYS A 39 -7.18 17.27 -1.74
CA LYS A 39 -6.92 16.12 -0.88
C LYS A 39 -7.13 14.87 -1.70
N LEU A 40 -6.05 14.19 -2.07
CA LEU A 40 -6.09 13.00 -2.92
C LEU A 40 -5.84 11.75 -2.07
N ILE A 41 -6.87 10.93 -1.92
CA ILE A 41 -6.79 9.65 -1.19
C ILE A 41 -6.62 8.53 -2.21
N THR A 42 -5.45 7.88 -2.17
CA THR A 42 -5.10 6.78 -3.07
C THR A 42 -4.83 5.49 -2.30
N GLY A 43 -4.67 4.39 -3.02
CA GLY A 43 -4.34 3.09 -2.44
C GLY A 43 -5.08 1.94 -3.11
N PRO A 44 -4.80 0.69 -2.74
CA PRO A 44 -5.41 -0.49 -3.33
C PRO A 44 -6.94 -0.45 -3.34
N ARG A 45 -7.53 -1.22 -4.23
CA ARG A 45 -8.99 -1.41 -4.27
C ARG A 45 -9.47 -2.04 -2.94
N ARG A 46 -10.63 -1.60 -2.41
CA ARG A 46 -11.29 -2.15 -1.20
C ARG A 46 -10.56 -1.94 0.15
N VAL A 47 -9.64 -1.01 0.26
CA VAL A 47 -8.99 -0.64 1.54
C VAL A 47 -9.78 0.40 2.35
N GLY A 48 -10.93 0.88 1.84
CA GLY A 48 -11.80 1.83 2.55
C GLY A 48 -11.52 3.31 2.23
N LYS A 49 -10.97 3.67 1.06
CA LYS A 49 -10.71 5.06 0.65
C LYS A 49 -11.95 5.94 0.70
N SER A 50 -13.04 5.50 0.07
CA SER A 50 -14.34 6.21 0.07
C SER A 50 -14.88 6.40 1.49
N THR A 51 -14.78 5.36 2.32
CA THR A 51 -15.16 5.43 3.74
C THR A 51 -14.32 6.46 4.49
N GLN A 52 -13.01 6.45 4.31
CA GLN A 52 -12.11 7.43 4.95
C GLN A 52 -12.43 8.87 4.51
N ALA A 53 -12.66 9.10 3.21
CA ALA A 53 -13.05 10.40 2.69
C ALA A 53 -14.37 10.89 3.31
N LEU A 54 -15.37 10.01 3.42
CA LEU A 54 -16.64 10.30 4.08
C LEU A 54 -16.46 10.63 5.56
N LEU A 55 -15.63 9.86 6.28
CA LEU A 55 -15.36 10.10 7.71
C LEU A 55 -14.62 11.40 7.95
N MET A 56 -13.67 11.76 7.09
CA MET A 56 -12.97 13.06 7.15
C MET A 56 -13.94 14.23 7.02
N LEU A 57 -14.98 14.08 6.21
CA LEU A 57 -15.96 15.13 5.93
C LEU A 57 -17.25 15.02 6.78
N ARG A 58 -17.35 14.06 7.71
CA ARG A 58 -18.58 13.76 8.47
C ARG A 58 -19.22 14.99 9.15
N ASN A 59 -18.40 15.90 9.65
CA ASN A 59 -18.84 17.12 10.34
C ASN A 59 -18.77 18.38 9.47
N LYS A 60 -18.63 18.22 8.15
CA LYS A 60 -18.56 19.30 7.18
C LYS A 60 -19.78 19.27 6.26
N ASN A 61 -20.13 20.42 5.68
CA ASN A 61 -21.11 20.47 4.61
C ASN A 61 -20.43 20.16 3.28
N PHE A 62 -20.77 19.05 2.63
CA PHE A 62 -20.11 18.62 1.39
C PHE A 62 -21.05 18.00 0.37
N ALA A 63 -20.75 18.25 -0.89
CA ALA A 63 -21.37 17.59 -2.03
C ALA A 63 -20.63 16.28 -2.34
N TYR A 64 -21.33 15.28 -2.85
CA TYR A 64 -20.80 13.95 -3.12
C TYR A 64 -21.14 13.49 -4.54
N LEU A 65 -20.14 13.03 -5.27
CA LEU A 65 -20.26 12.38 -6.56
C LEU A 65 -19.44 11.08 -6.56
N ASN A 66 -20.11 9.97 -6.92
CA ASN A 66 -19.49 8.66 -7.08
C ASN A 66 -19.46 8.29 -8.57
N PHE A 67 -18.25 8.14 -9.12
CA PHE A 67 -18.02 7.82 -10.53
C PHE A 67 -17.97 6.31 -10.82
N ASP A 68 -18.27 5.43 -9.85
CA ASP A 68 -18.65 4.05 -10.14
C ASP A 68 -20.09 3.95 -10.70
N SER A 69 -20.83 5.07 -10.73
CA SER A 69 -22.21 5.15 -11.24
C SER A 69 -22.24 5.26 -12.76
N GLN A 70 -22.57 4.17 -13.44
CA GLN A 70 -22.73 4.17 -14.91
C GLN A 70 -23.77 5.21 -15.39
N PRO A 71 -24.97 5.37 -14.74
CA PRO A 71 -25.91 6.41 -15.14
C PRO A 71 -25.36 7.85 -15.06
N LEU A 72 -24.43 8.13 -14.12
CA LEU A 72 -23.74 9.43 -14.04
C LEU A 72 -22.83 9.62 -15.25
N LEU A 73 -22.03 8.60 -15.58
CA LEU A 73 -21.07 8.64 -16.69
C LEU A 73 -21.78 8.75 -18.04
N ASP A 74 -22.84 7.98 -18.28
CA ASP A 74 -23.59 7.99 -19.53
C ASP A 74 -24.30 9.32 -19.82
N SER A 75 -24.65 10.06 -18.76
CA SER A 75 -25.34 11.36 -18.88
C SER A 75 -24.45 12.55 -18.50
N TRP A 76 -23.12 12.37 -18.55
CA TRP A 76 -22.16 13.36 -18.09
C TRP A 76 -22.24 14.69 -18.85
N ASP A 77 -22.45 15.75 -18.12
CA ASP A 77 -22.31 17.15 -18.54
C ASP A 77 -21.82 17.98 -17.34
N ALA A 78 -20.58 18.44 -17.42
CA ALA A 78 -19.91 19.12 -16.31
C ALA A 78 -20.69 20.35 -15.80
N ASN A 79 -21.25 21.17 -16.70
CA ASN A 79 -22.00 22.37 -16.32
C ASN A 79 -23.34 22.02 -15.67
N LEU A 80 -24.01 20.98 -16.20
CA LEU A 80 -25.27 20.51 -15.64
C LEU A 80 -25.04 19.89 -14.25
N VAL A 81 -23.97 19.09 -14.09
CA VAL A 81 -23.60 18.50 -12.80
C VAL A 81 -23.37 19.59 -11.76
N MET A 82 -22.56 20.61 -12.07
CA MET A 82 -22.29 21.70 -11.12
C MET A 82 -23.57 22.43 -10.69
N ARG A 83 -24.45 22.78 -11.64
CA ARG A 83 -25.76 23.38 -11.30
C ARG A 83 -26.62 22.49 -10.41
N MET A 84 -26.61 21.17 -10.67
CA MET A 84 -27.39 20.22 -9.86
C MET A 84 -26.77 20.00 -8.49
N LEU A 85 -25.44 20.10 -8.35
CA LEU A 85 -24.80 20.09 -7.03
C LEU A 85 -25.22 21.30 -6.20
N ASP A 86 -25.21 22.51 -6.78
CA ASP A 86 -25.66 23.72 -6.11
C ASP A 86 -27.15 23.62 -5.67
N ASP A 87 -28.00 22.99 -6.51
CA ASP A 87 -29.42 22.76 -6.20
C ASP A 87 -29.64 21.72 -5.07
N VAL A 88 -28.85 20.64 -5.04
CA VAL A 88 -29.05 19.50 -4.13
C VAL A 88 -28.31 19.66 -2.81
N TYR A 89 -27.18 20.36 -2.82
CA TYR A 89 -26.33 20.60 -1.66
C TYR A 89 -26.14 22.10 -1.44
N PRO A 90 -27.08 22.81 -0.84
CA PRO A 90 -26.92 24.24 -0.61
C PRO A 90 -25.70 24.50 0.30
N ASP A 91 -24.94 25.53 -0.03
CA ASP A 91 -23.82 26.06 0.78
C ASP A 91 -22.73 25.04 1.13
N TYR A 92 -22.48 24.05 0.24
CA TYR A 92 -21.42 23.07 0.47
C TYR A 92 -20.03 23.73 0.45
N GLU A 93 -19.19 23.32 1.41
CA GLU A 93 -17.80 23.80 1.54
C GLU A 93 -16.81 22.90 0.78
N TYR A 94 -17.12 21.61 0.63
CA TYR A 94 -16.27 20.63 -0.01
C TYR A 94 -17.04 19.87 -1.10
N ILE A 95 -16.30 19.33 -2.07
CA ILE A 95 -16.81 18.35 -3.04
C ILE A 95 -15.99 17.08 -2.89
N LEU A 96 -16.64 15.96 -2.56
CA LEU A 96 -16.05 14.63 -2.58
C LEU A 96 -16.31 13.99 -3.95
N LEU A 97 -15.23 13.73 -4.68
CA LEU A 97 -15.22 13.03 -5.96
C LEU A 97 -14.68 11.62 -5.75
N ASP A 98 -15.56 10.64 -5.68
CA ASP A 98 -15.21 9.25 -5.36
C ASP A 98 -14.99 8.45 -6.64
N GLU A 99 -13.83 7.72 -6.74
CA GLU A 99 -13.38 6.94 -7.89
C GLU A 99 -13.35 7.78 -9.19
N VAL A 100 -12.87 9.03 -9.12
CA VAL A 100 -12.93 10.02 -10.18
C VAL A 100 -12.25 9.59 -11.49
N GLN A 101 -11.28 8.67 -11.44
CA GLN A 101 -10.58 8.14 -12.61
C GLN A 101 -11.48 7.36 -13.59
N ASN A 102 -12.72 7.07 -13.21
CA ASN A 102 -13.69 6.47 -14.10
C ASN A 102 -14.32 7.47 -15.07
N LEU A 103 -14.13 8.77 -14.83
CA LEU A 103 -14.54 9.84 -15.75
C LEU A 103 -13.44 10.13 -16.77
N ASP A 104 -13.77 10.17 -18.06
CA ASP A 104 -12.84 10.58 -19.10
C ASP A 104 -12.42 12.03 -18.93
N ALA A 105 -11.13 12.34 -19.12
CA ALA A 105 -10.54 13.68 -18.94
C ALA A 105 -10.84 14.33 -17.58
N TRP A 106 -10.98 13.53 -16.52
CA TRP A 106 -11.28 13.97 -15.18
C TRP A 106 -10.26 14.98 -14.62
N ASP A 107 -8.99 14.86 -14.98
CA ASP A 107 -7.88 15.72 -14.56
C ASP A 107 -8.07 17.17 -15.03
N MET A 108 -8.56 17.36 -16.26
CA MET A 108 -8.87 18.68 -16.81
C MET A 108 -10.02 19.33 -16.04
N TRP A 109 -11.10 18.57 -15.79
CA TRP A 109 -12.25 19.07 -15.03
C TRP A 109 -11.90 19.37 -13.56
N VAL A 110 -11.17 18.50 -12.89
CA VAL A 110 -10.68 18.74 -11.53
C VAL A 110 -9.78 19.99 -11.47
N SER A 111 -8.90 20.19 -12.46
CA SER A 111 -8.07 21.39 -12.54
C SER A 111 -8.91 22.66 -12.74
N GLU A 112 -10.01 22.58 -13.48
CA GLU A 112 -10.96 23.69 -13.61
C GLU A 112 -11.64 24.01 -12.28
N LEU A 113 -12.18 23.01 -11.59
CA LEU A 113 -12.79 23.17 -10.26
C LEU A 113 -11.81 23.78 -9.24
N TYR A 114 -10.55 23.32 -9.26
CA TYR A 114 -9.50 23.90 -8.42
C TYR A 114 -9.26 25.39 -8.72
N ARG A 115 -9.21 25.80 -10.00
CA ARG A 115 -9.06 27.21 -10.40
C ARG A 115 -10.28 28.07 -9.98
N LEU A 116 -11.46 27.47 -9.93
CA LEU A 116 -12.69 28.09 -9.44
C LEU A 116 -12.74 28.17 -7.90
N GLY A 117 -11.67 27.76 -7.21
CA GLY A 117 -11.58 27.84 -5.75
C GLY A 117 -12.41 26.79 -5.00
N LYS A 118 -12.83 25.70 -5.66
CA LYS A 118 -13.56 24.61 -5.00
C LYS A 118 -12.62 23.77 -4.14
N ASN A 119 -13.03 23.44 -2.91
CA ASN A 119 -12.32 22.56 -2.01
C ASN A 119 -12.61 21.09 -2.38
N LEU A 120 -11.60 20.37 -2.87
CA LEU A 120 -11.77 19.04 -3.42
C LEU A 120 -11.16 17.98 -2.52
N VAL A 121 -11.92 16.91 -2.27
CA VAL A 121 -11.46 15.63 -1.74
C VAL A 121 -11.71 14.59 -2.83
N ILE A 122 -10.68 13.86 -3.22
CA ILE A 122 -10.72 12.95 -4.37
C ILE A 122 -10.24 11.58 -3.92
N THR A 123 -10.93 10.52 -4.34
CA THR A 123 -10.43 9.16 -4.15
C THR A 123 -10.10 8.52 -5.49
N GLY A 124 -9.14 7.57 -5.46
CA GLY A 124 -8.80 6.76 -6.62
C GLY A 124 -7.95 5.54 -6.29
N SER A 125 -8.13 4.48 -7.05
CA SER A 125 -7.49 3.17 -6.82
C SER A 125 -6.24 2.92 -7.68
N ASN A 126 -5.59 3.98 -8.20
CA ASN A 126 -4.45 3.85 -9.08
C ASN A 126 -3.29 4.79 -8.70
N ALA A 127 -2.08 4.23 -8.49
CA ALA A 127 -0.86 4.99 -8.24
C ALA A 127 -0.47 5.88 -9.43
N LYS A 128 -0.80 5.46 -10.65
CA LYS A 128 -0.50 6.21 -11.88
C LYS A 128 -1.37 7.46 -12.06
N MET A 129 -2.48 7.60 -11.34
CA MET A 129 -3.18 8.88 -11.26
C MET A 129 -2.23 10.02 -10.87
N LEU A 130 -1.12 9.69 -10.18
CA LEU A 130 -0.14 10.63 -9.69
C LEU A 130 1.03 10.88 -10.66
N SER A 131 1.33 9.95 -11.58
CA SER A 131 2.61 9.97 -12.29
C SER A 131 2.56 10.46 -13.73
N SER A 132 1.48 10.30 -14.48
CA SER A 132 1.44 10.67 -15.89
C SER A 132 0.34 11.67 -16.27
N GLU A 133 -0.88 11.47 -15.80
CA GLU A 133 -2.02 12.33 -16.14
C GLU A 133 -2.08 13.56 -15.23
N MET A 134 -1.92 13.37 -13.92
CA MET A 134 -1.89 14.47 -12.96
C MET A 134 -0.58 15.27 -12.98
N ALA A 135 0.54 14.63 -13.33
CA ALA A 135 1.85 15.29 -13.30
C ALA A 135 1.92 16.53 -14.22
N THR A 136 1.12 16.60 -15.27
CA THR A 136 1.09 17.74 -16.17
C THR A 136 0.12 18.85 -15.74
N VAL A 137 -1.06 18.49 -15.25
CA VAL A 137 -2.17 19.44 -15.01
C VAL A 137 -2.32 19.82 -13.55
N LEU A 138 -2.06 18.88 -12.63
CA LEU A 138 -2.28 19.04 -11.18
C LEU A 138 -1.00 19.08 -10.35
N THR A 139 0.19 19.14 -10.97
CA THR A 139 1.47 19.24 -10.27
C THR A 139 1.46 20.39 -9.24
N GLY A 140 1.80 20.07 -7.98
CA GLY A 140 1.86 21.05 -6.90
C GLY A 140 0.49 21.52 -6.38
N LYS A 141 -0.62 20.92 -6.84
CA LYS A 141 -1.98 21.33 -6.47
C LYS A 141 -2.68 20.35 -5.52
N TYR A 142 -2.04 19.27 -5.10
CA TYR A 142 -2.64 18.24 -4.23
C TYR A 142 -1.75 17.83 -3.07
N LEU A 143 -2.39 17.33 -2.02
CA LEU A 143 -1.79 16.59 -0.91
C LEU A 143 -2.27 15.15 -1.01
N GLN A 144 -1.31 14.22 -1.10
CA GLN A 144 -1.63 12.80 -1.21
C GLN A 144 -1.70 12.14 0.16
N VAL A 145 -2.72 11.30 0.32
CA VAL A 145 -2.87 10.36 1.42
C VAL A 145 -2.95 8.96 0.83
N GLU A 146 -1.92 8.18 1.03
CA GLU A 146 -1.92 6.77 0.60
C GLU A 146 -2.51 5.90 1.71
N MET A 147 -3.54 5.14 1.36
CA MET A 147 -4.19 4.18 2.26
C MET A 147 -3.80 2.76 1.88
N LEU A 148 -3.33 2.01 2.86
CA LEU A 148 -3.05 0.58 2.77
C LEU A 148 -4.13 -0.23 3.51
N PRO A 149 -4.20 -1.57 3.38
CA PRO A 149 -4.99 -2.42 4.26
C PRO A 149 -4.75 -2.08 5.73
N PHE A 150 -5.58 -2.50 6.65
CA PHE A 150 -5.38 -2.20 8.08
C PHE A 150 -3.97 -2.57 8.54
N SER A 151 -3.37 -1.72 9.37
CA SER A 151 -2.12 -2.04 10.06
C SER A 151 -2.34 -3.10 11.14
N LEU A 152 -1.24 -3.65 11.67
CA LEU A 152 -1.32 -4.54 12.83
C LEU A 152 -2.00 -3.82 14.01
N GLU A 153 -1.66 -2.54 14.29
CA GLU A 153 -2.32 -1.76 15.34
C GLU A 153 -3.82 -1.58 15.08
N GLU A 154 -4.23 -1.25 13.83
CA GLU A 154 -5.65 -1.11 13.47
C GLU A 154 -6.40 -2.45 13.57
N PHE A 155 -5.74 -3.57 13.29
CA PHE A 155 -6.29 -4.90 13.48
C PHE A 155 -6.51 -5.22 14.96
N PHE A 156 -5.59 -4.81 15.83
CA PHE A 156 -5.75 -4.93 17.29
C PHE A 156 -6.87 -4.03 17.82
N ASP A 157 -6.99 -2.79 17.30
CA ASP A 157 -8.11 -1.89 17.65
C ASP A 157 -9.47 -2.50 17.26
N TRP A 158 -9.54 -3.16 16.09
CA TRP A 158 -10.74 -3.91 15.69
C TRP A 158 -11.11 -4.99 16.71
N ASN A 159 -10.12 -5.70 17.24
CA ASN A 159 -10.29 -6.73 18.27
C ASN A 159 -10.39 -6.16 19.68
N LYS A 160 -10.45 -4.83 19.86
CA LYS A 160 -10.57 -4.13 21.14
C LYS A 160 -9.42 -4.40 22.11
N ILE A 161 -8.22 -4.60 21.58
CA ILE A 161 -6.98 -4.79 22.34
C ILE A 161 -6.04 -3.62 22.02
N ASP A 162 -5.57 -2.91 23.06
CA ASP A 162 -4.56 -1.88 22.90
C ASP A 162 -3.17 -2.51 22.85
N LEU A 163 -2.58 -2.55 21.67
CA LEU A 163 -1.25 -3.12 21.43
C LEU A 163 -0.13 -2.42 22.23
N LYS A 164 -0.33 -1.12 22.55
CA LYS A 164 0.66 -0.32 23.32
C LYS A 164 0.54 -0.50 24.84
N ALA A 165 -0.60 -1.02 25.30
CA ALA A 165 -0.90 -1.21 26.72
C ALA A 165 -1.35 -2.65 27.02
N LEU A 166 -0.66 -3.64 26.44
CA LEU A 166 -0.94 -5.07 26.64
C LEU A 166 -0.75 -5.46 28.10
N LYS A 167 -1.78 -6.08 28.66
CA LYS A 167 -1.72 -6.70 29.98
C LYS A 167 -1.10 -8.10 29.89
N PRO A 168 -0.47 -8.61 30.96
CA PRO A 168 0.14 -9.95 30.95
C PRO A 168 -0.81 -11.06 30.49
N GLU A 169 -2.08 -11.01 30.91
CA GLU A 169 -3.12 -11.98 30.50
C GLU A 169 -3.49 -11.91 29.01
N GLN A 170 -3.20 -10.81 28.33
CA GLN A 170 -3.49 -10.59 26.90
C GLN A 170 -2.32 -10.97 25.97
N GLN A 171 -1.15 -11.31 26.51
CA GLN A 171 0.04 -11.59 25.69
C GLN A 171 -0.14 -12.80 24.77
N THR A 172 -0.79 -13.86 25.26
CA THR A 172 -1.07 -15.05 24.46
C THR A 172 -2.04 -14.73 23.33
N ASP A 173 -3.11 -13.98 23.62
CA ASP A 173 -4.10 -13.55 22.62
C ASP A 173 -3.43 -12.62 21.58
N ALA A 174 -2.55 -11.73 22.01
CA ALA A 174 -1.81 -10.84 21.13
C ALA A 174 -0.89 -11.61 20.17
N SER A 175 -0.20 -12.66 20.64
CA SER A 175 0.61 -13.51 19.76
C SER A 175 -0.22 -14.24 18.73
N VAL A 176 -1.37 -14.81 19.12
CA VAL A 176 -2.31 -15.50 18.20
C VAL A 176 -2.86 -14.52 17.16
N LEU A 177 -3.24 -13.32 17.58
CA LEU A 177 -3.73 -12.28 16.66
C LEU A 177 -2.65 -11.78 15.72
N THR A 178 -1.40 -11.64 16.18
CA THR A 178 -0.28 -11.27 15.31
C THR A 178 -0.06 -12.34 14.24
N ASP A 179 -0.06 -13.61 14.61
CA ASP A 179 0.08 -14.73 13.67
C ASP A 179 -1.11 -14.78 12.69
N ASP A 180 -2.33 -14.55 13.16
CA ASP A 180 -3.51 -14.48 12.28
C ASP A 180 -3.41 -13.33 11.28
N TYR A 181 -3.01 -12.14 11.74
CA TYR A 181 -2.80 -10.99 10.87
C TYR A 181 -1.69 -11.24 9.84
N MET A 182 -0.56 -11.82 10.25
CA MET A 182 0.53 -12.15 9.32
C MET A 182 0.10 -13.13 8.23
N ARG A 183 -0.79 -14.09 8.54
CA ARG A 183 -1.26 -15.10 7.57
C ARG A 183 -2.34 -14.57 6.66
N ASN A 184 -3.31 -13.84 7.21
CA ASN A 184 -4.56 -13.48 6.54
C ASN A 184 -4.62 -12.03 6.07
N GLY A 185 -3.66 -11.20 6.50
CA GLY A 185 -3.58 -9.79 6.12
C GLY A 185 -4.59 -8.89 6.80
N GLY A 186 -4.66 -7.64 6.33
CA GLY A 186 -5.40 -6.54 6.91
C GLY A 186 -6.50 -5.95 6.02
N TYR A 187 -6.94 -6.60 4.95
CA TYR A 187 -8.09 -6.10 4.20
C TYR A 187 -9.33 -5.98 5.07
N PRO A 188 -10.06 -4.84 5.05
CA PRO A 188 -11.19 -4.60 5.96
C PRO A 188 -12.24 -5.71 5.97
N GLU A 189 -12.65 -6.21 4.80
CA GLU A 189 -13.62 -7.31 4.67
C GLU A 189 -13.10 -8.63 5.25
N VAL A 190 -11.80 -8.87 5.13
CA VAL A 190 -11.13 -10.05 5.71
C VAL A 190 -11.07 -9.94 7.23
N VAL A 191 -10.77 -8.75 7.74
CA VAL A 191 -10.74 -8.48 9.18
C VAL A 191 -12.14 -8.63 9.79
N ALA A 192 -13.18 -8.17 9.08
CA ALA A 192 -14.56 -8.30 9.51
C ALA A 192 -15.09 -9.74 9.43
N SER A 193 -14.58 -10.57 8.51
CA SER A 193 -15.05 -11.96 8.31
C SER A 193 -13.93 -12.89 7.86
N ARG A 194 -13.17 -13.44 8.80
CA ARG A 194 -12.06 -14.37 8.55
C ARG A 194 -12.47 -15.63 7.78
N GLN A 195 -13.70 -16.09 7.91
CA GLN A 195 -14.19 -17.28 7.24
C GLN A 195 -14.22 -17.16 5.71
N LEU A 196 -14.34 -15.94 5.19
CA LEU A 196 -14.42 -15.65 3.75
C LEU A 196 -13.06 -15.22 3.15
N THR A 197 -11.99 -15.18 3.94
CA THR A 197 -10.69 -14.62 3.55
C THR A 197 -10.23 -15.11 2.20
N ARG A 198 -10.07 -16.41 2.02
CA ARG A 198 -9.50 -16.99 0.80
C ARG A 198 -10.36 -16.70 -0.44
N SER A 199 -11.66 -16.98 -0.40
CA SER A 199 -12.55 -16.78 -1.54
C SER A 199 -12.71 -15.30 -1.90
N TYR A 200 -12.77 -14.43 -0.90
CA TYR A 200 -12.86 -12.98 -1.11
C TYR A 200 -11.59 -12.42 -1.77
N LEU A 201 -10.41 -12.75 -1.21
CA LEU A 201 -9.14 -12.24 -1.75
C LEU A 201 -8.79 -12.85 -3.10
N ASP A 202 -9.16 -14.11 -3.33
CA ASP A 202 -9.05 -14.75 -4.63
C ASP A 202 -9.81 -13.97 -5.71
N THR A 203 -11.08 -13.67 -5.45
CA THR A 203 -11.92 -12.88 -6.35
C THR A 203 -11.43 -11.43 -6.49
N LEU A 204 -10.96 -10.81 -5.40
CA LEU A 204 -10.45 -9.44 -5.42
C LEU A 204 -9.18 -9.34 -6.26
N PHE A 205 -8.24 -10.26 -6.10
CA PHE A 205 -7.02 -10.33 -6.89
C PHE A 205 -7.31 -10.40 -8.40
N ASP A 206 -8.19 -11.32 -8.80
CA ASP A 206 -8.59 -11.47 -10.20
C ASP A 206 -9.32 -10.21 -10.70
N SER A 207 -10.16 -9.61 -9.88
CA SER A 207 -10.85 -8.35 -10.22
C SER A 207 -9.87 -7.19 -10.45
N ILE A 208 -8.80 -7.08 -9.65
CA ILE A 208 -7.75 -6.08 -9.84
C ILE A 208 -7.04 -6.32 -11.18
N ILE A 209 -6.62 -7.55 -11.47
CA ILE A 209 -5.93 -7.88 -12.72
C ILE A 209 -6.83 -7.58 -13.93
N TRP A 210 -8.10 -7.96 -13.88
CA TRP A 210 -9.03 -7.77 -14.98
C TRP A 210 -9.46 -6.31 -15.19
N LYS A 211 -9.95 -5.67 -14.10
CA LYS A 211 -10.58 -4.35 -14.20
C LYS A 211 -9.55 -3.23 -14.19
N ASP A 212 -8.59 -3.31 -13.25
CA ASP A 212 -7.69 -2.20 -12.99
C ASP A 212 -6.41 -2.28 -13.84
N VAL A 213 -6.08 -3.47 -14.39
CA VAL A 213 -4.92 -3.66 -15.26
C VAL A 213 -5.34 -3.97 -16.70
N ALA A 214 -5.90 -5.16 -16.96
CA ALA A 214 -6.09 -5.65 -18.33
C ALA A 214 -7.02 -4.76 -19.15
N LYS A 215 -8.18 -4.36 -18.59
CA LYS A 215 -9.15 -3.48 -19.27
C LYS A 215 -8.57 -2.09 -19.49
N ARG A 216 -7.90 -1.51 -18.51
CA ARG A 216 -7.34 -0.14 -18.58
C ARG A 216 -6.23 -0.01 -19.62
N HIS A 217 -5.32 -0.98 -19.66
CA HIS A 217 -4.17 -0.97 -20.58
C HIS A 217 -4.42 -1.70 -21.89
N HIS A 218 -5.68 -2.11 -22.15
CA HIS A 218 -6.05 -2.87 -23.34
C HIS A 218 -5.11 -4.07 -23.61
N VAL A 219 -4.77 -4.80 -22.52
CA VAL A 219 -3.85 -5.94 -22.59
C VAL A 219 -4.47 -7.05 -23.45
N ARG A 220 -3.80 -7.41 -24.55
CA ARG A 220 -4.30 -8.45 -25.48
C ARG A 220 -4.09 -9.87 -24.91
N ASN A 221 -2.93 -10.11 -24.30
CA ASN A 221 -2.61 -11.41 -23.73
C ASN A 221 -2.77 -11.40 -22.20
N ILE A 222 -4.00 -11.61 -21.77
CA ILE A 222 -4.36 -11.60 -20.35
C ILE A 222 -3.79 -12.82 -19.63
N THR A 223 -3.62 -13.94 -20.32
CA THR A 223 -3.03 -15.15 -19.77
C THR A 223 -1.60 -14.90 -19.30
N ASP A 224 -0.76 -14.24 -20.11
CA ASP A 224 0.62 -13.91 -19.72
C ASP A 224 0.65 -12.94 -18.54
N LEU A 225 -0.23 -11.93 -18.52
CA LEU A 225 -0.34 -11.00 -17.40
C LEU A 225 -0.71 -11.75 -16.10
N ASN A 226 -1.67 -12.67 -16.17
CA ASN A 226 -2.07 -13.47 -15.02
C ASN A 226 -0.96 -14.44 -14.56
N ASN A 227 -0.26 -15.09 -15.50
CA ASN A 227 0.88 -15.96 -15.18
C ASN A 227 1.98 -15.17 -14.45
N LEU A 228 2.28 -13.95 -14.90
CA LEU A 228 3.23 -13.08 -14.21
C LEU A 228 2.75 -12.73 -12.81
N ALA A 229 1.49 -12.34 -12.63
CA ALA A 229 0.94 -12.00 -11.32
C ALA A 229 0.99 -13.20 -10.35
N MET A 230 0.66 -14.42 -10.83
CA MET A 230 0.76 -15.65 -10.05
C MET A 230 2.20 -16.00 -9.69
N TYR A 231 3.14 -15.79 -10.61
CA TYR A 231 4.57 -15.96 -10.34
C TYR A 231 5.05 -14.99 -9.26
N LEU A 232 4.71 -13.72 -9.37
CA LEU A 232 5.14 -12.66 -8.44
C LEU A 232 4.60 -12.90 -7.03
N VAL A 233 3.31 -13.27 -6.89
CA VAL A 233 2.74 -13.55 -5.56
C VAL A 233 3.33 -14.81 -4.92
N SER A 234 3.73 -15.80 -5.73
CA SER A 234 4.37 -17.04 -5.24
C SER A 234 5.85 -16.84 -4.88
N ASN A 235 6.50 -15.84 -5.49
CA ASN A 235 7.92 -15.54 -5.30
C ASN A 235 8.16 -14.21 -4.53
N PHE A 236 7.20 -13.80 -3.72
CA PHE A 236 7.33 -12.57 -2.92
C PHE A 236 8.57 -12.60 -2.01
N CYS A 237 9.13 -11.44 -1.71
CA CYS A 237 10.42 -11.21 -1.03
C CYS A 237 11.66 -11.73 -1.77
N ASN A 238 11.53 -12.30 -2.97
CA ASN A 238 12.67 -12.72 -3.76
C ASN A 238 13.13 -11.63 -4.73
N PRO A 239 14.46 -11.58 -5.02
CA PRO A 239 14.99 -10.78 -6.12
C PRO A 239 14.51 -11.33 -7.47
N ILE A 240 14.07 -10.44 -8.36
CA ILE A 240 13.64 -10.75 -9.72
C ILE A 240 14.24 -9.76 -10.71
N THR A 241 14.39 -10.19 -11.97
CA THR A 241 14.68 -9.29 -13.10
C THR A 241 13.68 -9.52 -14.23
N ALA A 242 13.43 -8.49 -15.04
CA ALA A 242 12.57 -8.67 -16.21
C ALA A 242 13.13 -9.68 -17.22
N ASN A 243 14.46 -9.84 -17.28
CA ASN A 243 15.10 -10.85 -18.13
C ASN A 243 14.77 -12.27 -17.68
N ASP A 244 15.01 -12.57 -16.38
CA ASP A 244 14.74 -13.90 -15.82
C ASP A 244 13.25 -14.26 -15.96
N LEU A 245 12.35 -13.31 -15.65
CA LEU A 245 10.91 -13.50 -15.80
C LEU A 245 10.48 -13.74 -17.26
N THR A 246 11.15 -13.07 -18.22
CA THR A 246 10.88 -13.27 -19.65
C THR A 246 11.23 -14.69 -20.09
N GLU A 247 12.39 -15.18 -19.64
CA GLU A 247 12.88 -16.54 -19.95
C GLU A 247 12.01 -17.61 -19.26
N GLU A 248 11.78 -17.49 -17.96
CA GLU A 248 11.03 -18.48 -17.17
C GLU A 248 9.56 -18.61 -17.61
N LEU A 249 8.92 -17.49 -17.94
CA LEU A 249 7.50 -17.45 -18.33
C LEU A 249 7.28 -17.53 -19.84
N GLY A 250 8.36 -17.58 -20.65
CA GLY A 250 8.29 -17.70 -22.08
C GLY A 250 7.67 -16.48 -22.79
N PHE A 251 7.86 -15.28 -22.26
CA PHE A 251 7.31 -14.06 -22.86
C PHE A 251 8.06 -13.65 -24.12
N SER A 252 7.37 -12.94 -24.99
CA SER A 252 7.88 -12.53 -26.32
C SER A 252 9.04 -11.53 -26.23
N SER A 253 9.11 -10.71 -25.19
CA SER A 253 10.17 -9.72 -25.01
C SER A 253 10.27 -9.19 -23.58
N VAL A 254 11.48 -8.81 -23.18
CA VAL A 254 11.75 -8.14 -21.89
C VAL A 254 10.95 -6.84 -21.73
N ASN A 255 10.72 -6.10 -22.81
CA ASN A 255 9.91 -4.89 -22.77
C ASN A 255 8.44 -5.17 -22.42
N THR A 256 7.89 -6.30 -22.88
CA THR A 256 6.53 -6.72 -22.52
C THR A 256 6.46 -7.09 -21.05
N THR A 257 7.43 -7.86 -20.57
CA THR A 257 7.55 -8.22 -19.15
C THR A 257 7.63 -6.98 -18.25
N GLN A 258 8.50 -6.03 -18.61
CA GLN A 258 8.65 -4.78 -17.85
C GLN A 258 7.33 -3.98 -17.81
N LYS A 259 6.63 -3.85 -18.94
CA LYS A 259 5.32 -3.19 -18.98
C LYS A 259 4.29 -3.88 -18.10
N PHE A 260 4.26 -5.21 -18.09
CA PHE A 260 3.33 -5.95 -17.23
C PHE A 260 3.66 -5.77 -15.75
N MET A 261 4.95 -5.74 -15.39
CA MET A 261 5.39 -5.41 -14.02
C MET A 261 4.90 -4.00 -13.63
N ASP A 262 5.09 -3.01 -14.50
CA ASP A 262 4.65 -1.64 -14.25
C ASP A 262 3.11 -1.57 -14.11
N TYR A 263 2.37 -2.28 -14.97
CA TYR A 263 0.91 -2.34 -14.91
C TYR A 263 0.38 -3.01 -13.64
N LEU A 264 1.07 -4.02 -13.13
CA LEU A 264 0.73 -4.70 -11.87
C LEU A 264 1.09 -3.88 -10.63
N HIS A 265 2.04 -2.94 -10.76
CA HIS A 265 2.36 -1.98 -9.71
C HIS A 265 1.30 -0.88 -9.57
N GLU A 266 0.71 -0.41 -10.67
CA GLU A 266 -0.24 0.71 -10.68
C GLU A 266 -1.44 0.57 -9.73
N PRO A 267 -2.11 -0.61 -9.59
CA PRO A 267 -3.18 -0.81 -8.61
C PRO A 267 -2.69 -1.11 -7.20
N TYR A 268 -1.41 -0.86 -6.90
CA TYR A 268 -0.75 -1.18 -5.62
C TYR A 268 -0.68 -2.68 -5.30
N LEU A 269 -0.83 -3.55 -6.30
CA LEU A 269 -0.83 -4.99 -6.04
C LEU A 269 0.56 -5.51 -5.67
N PHE A 270 1.60 -5.01 -6.38
CA PHE A 270 2.99 -5.34 -6.13
C PHE A 270 3.86 -4.12 -6.00
N TYR A 271 4.89 -4.21 -5.16
CA TYR A 271 5.97 -3.23 -5.02
C TYR A 271 7.29 -3.88 -5.43
N TYR A 272 8.20 -3.08 -5.97
CA TYR A 272 9.51 -3.54 -6.41
C TYR A 272 10.60 -2.75 -5.70
N LEU A 273 11.28 -3.40 -4.73
CA LEU A 273 12.32 -2.79 -3.92
C LEU A 273 13.67 -2.90 -4.62
N PRO A 274 14.34 -1.78 -4.99
CA PRO A 274 15.62 -1.81 -5.65
C PRO A 274 16.76 -2.16 -4.70
N ARG A 275 17.84 -2.73 -5.25
CA ARG A 275 19.09 -2.95 -4.52
C ARG A 275 19.82 -1.64 -4.33
N TYR A 276 20.21 -1.31 -3.10
CA TYR A 276 21.03 -0.12 -2.82
C TYR A 276 22.38 -0.20 -3.51
N ASN A 277 22.76 0.88 -4.17
CA ASN A 277 24.09 1.11 -4.70
C ASN A 277 24.34 2.63 -4.80
N ASN A 278 25.57 3.06 -4.51
CA ASN A 278 25.95 4.48 -4.64
C ASN A 278 25.96 4.96 -6.11
N LYS A 279 25.97 4.04 -7.09
CA LYS A 279 25.91 4.34 -8.51
C LYS A 279 24.53 4.03 -9.06
N LEU A 280 23.76 5.06 -9.42
CA LEU A 280 22.39 4.94 -9.95
C LEU A 280 22.28 3.95 -11.13
N LYS A 281 23.29 3.91 -12.03
CA LYS A 281 23.32 2.99 -13.17
C LYS A 281 23.33 1.51 -12.72
N LEU A 282 24.05 1.20 -11.64
CA LEU A 282 24.13 -0.15 -11.09
C LEU A 282 22.83 -0.51 -10.34
N MET A 283 22.27 0.45 -9.61
CA MET A 283 20.97 0.31 -8.96
C MET A 283 19.85 -0.08 -9.93
N LYS A 284 19.77 0.63 -11.08
CA LYS A 284 18.73 0.37 -12.09
C LYS A 284 18.87 -0.98 -12.80
N LYS A 285 20.08 -1.56 -12.83
CA LYS A 285 20.35 -2.86 -13.47
C LYS A 285 20.27 -4.05 -12.51
N ALA A 286 20.31 -3.78 -11.21
CA ALA A 286 20.26 -4.82 -10.21
C ALA A 286 18.86 -5.47 -10.14
N PRO A 287 18.75 -6.75 -9.74
CA PRO A 287 17.48 -7.35 -9.40
C PRO A 287 16.72 -6.52 -8.37
N ARG A 288 15.40 -6.55 -8.43
CA ARG A 288 14.50 -5.92 -7.44
C ARG A 288 13.79 -7.00 -6.65
N LYS A 289 13.68 -6.84 -5.33
CA LYS A 289 12.81 -7.72 -4.53
C LYS A 289 11.34 -7.34 -4.80
N VAL A 290 10.48 -8.33 -4.95
CA VAL A 290 9.04 -8.13 -5.12
C VAL A 290 8.31 -8.29 -3.80
N TYR A 291 7.42 -7.35 -3.47
CA TYR A 291 6.56 -7.38 -2.29
C TYR A 291 5.10 -7.27 -2.69
N VAL A 292 4.22 -7.90 -1.92
CA VAL A 292 2.76 -7.89 -2.13
C VAL A 292 2.13 -6.93 -1.12
N VAL A 293 1.15 -6.17 -1.53
CA VAL A 293 0.49 -5.17 -0.68
C VAL A 293 -0.12 -5.73 0.60
N ASP A 294 -0.45 -7.02 0.61
CA ASP A 294 -1.06 -7.69 1.76
C ASP A 294 -0.79 -9.20 1.73
N ASN A 295 -0.42 -9.75 2.87
CA ASN A 295 -0.13 -11.19 3.01
C ASN A 295 -1.33 -12.09 2.70
N GLY A 296 -2.54 -11.58 2.84
CA GLY A 296 -3.75 -12.33 2.51
C GLY A 296 -3.81 -12.74 1.04
N PHE A 297 -3.23 -11.95 0.12
CA PHE A 297 -3.11 -12.37 -1.29
C PHE A 297 -2.14 -13.55 -1.46
N VAL A 298 -1.08 -13.59 -0.66
CA VAL A 298 -0.16 -14.75 -0.64
C VAL A 298 -0.93 -16.00 -0.20
N ALA A 299 -1.71 -15.91 0.89
CA ALA A 299 -2.52 -17.02 1.38
C ALA A 299 -3.58 -17.49 0.37
N ALA A 300 -4.14 -16.55 -0.43
CA ALA A 300 -5.18 -16.86 -1.41
C ALA A 300 -4.64 -17.45 -2.72
N LYS A 301 -3.48 -16.98 -3.19
CA LYS A 301 -2.99 -17.19 -4.56
C LYS A 301 -1.66 -17.94 -4.68
N ALA A 302 -0.79 -17.92 -3.64
CA ALA A 302 0.53 -18.52 -3.78
C ALA A 302 0.49 -20.05 -3.90
N PHE A 303 1.29 -20.59 -4.82
CA PHE A 303 1.56 -22.03 -4.93
C PHE A 303 2.65 -22.40 -3.91
N ALA A 304 2.30 -22.47 -2.63
CA ALA A 304 3.24 -22.87 -1.60
C ALA A 304 2.87 -24.22 -0.99
N LEU A 305 3.83 -25.14 -0.94
CA LEU A 305 3.69 -26.43 -0.25
C LEU A 305 3.81 -26.29 1.28
N SER A 306 4.38 -25.19 1.76
CA SER A 306 4.52 -24.87 3.18
C SER A 306 4.51 -23.36 3.39
N GLU A 307 4.03 -22.92 4.56
CA GLU A 307 4.09 -21.52 4.97
C GLU A 307 5.53 -21.09 5.21
N ASN A 308 5.93 -20.00 4.59
CA ASN A 308 7.20 -19.34 4.86
C ASN A 308 6.97 -18.13 5.76
N LEU A 309 6.91 -18.38 7.07
CA LEU A 309 6.65 -17.33 8.08
C LEU A 309 7.70 -16.21 8.05
N GLY A 310 8.96 -16.55 7.71
CA GLY A 310 10.02 -15.55 7.56
C GLY A 310 9.70 -14.55 6.45
N ARG A 311 9.27 -15.01 5.28
CA ARG A 311 8.87 -14.13 4.17
C ARG A 311 7.58 -13.36 4.48
N LEU A 312 6.60 -13.98 5.15
CA LEU A 312 5.39 -13.27 5.56
C LEU A 312 5.72 -12.11 6.50
N LEU A 313 6.63 -12.32 7.44
CA LEU A 313 7.11 -11.26 8.32
C LEU A 313 7.88 -10.18 7.53
N GLU A 314 8.77 -10.58 6.62
CA GLU A 314 9.52 -9.63 5.77
C GLU A 314 8.58 -8.76 4.93
N ASN A 315 7.57 -9.37 4.29
CA ASN A 315 6.57 -8.62 3.53
C ASN A 315 5.78 -7.66 4.44
N GLN A 316 5.41 -8.09 5.64
CA GLN A 316 4.69 -7.24 6.59
C GLN A 316 5.54 -6.06 7.07
N VAL A 317 6.82 -6.29 7.37
CA VAL A 317 7.78 -5.22 7.70
C VAL A 317 7.91 -4.22 6.56
N PHE A 318 8.02 -4.71 5.31
CA PHE A 318 8.04 -3.84 4.12
C PHE A 318 6.80 -2.94 4.05
N ILE A 319 5.59 -3.51 4.17
CA ILE A 319 4.33 -2.75 4.10
C ILE A 319 4.24 -1.74 5.24
N GLU A 320 4.71 -2.08 6.44
CA GLU A 320 4.74 -1.14 7.56
C GLU A 320 5.72 0.01 7.31
N LEU A 321 6.88 -0.24 6.70
CA LEU A 321 7.82 0.81 6.30
C LEU A 321 7.23 1.75 5.23
N ILE A 322 6.51 1.20 4.23
CA ILE A 322 5.75 2.03 3.25
C ILE A 322 4.70 2.89 3.98
N ARG A 323 3.95 2.32 4.93
CA ARG A 323 2.96 3.05 5.74
C ARG A 323 3.58 4.22 6.51
N ARG A 324 4.82 4.10 6.93
CA ARG A 324 5.61 5.16 7.60
C ARG A 324 6.18 6.20 6.65
N GLY A 325 5.88 6.11 5.35
CA GLY A 325 6.28 7.09 4.34
C GLY A 325 7.62 6.83 3.67
N TYR A 326 8.22 5.64 3.86
CA TYR A 326 9.37 5.25 3.05
C TYR A 326 8.91 4.95 1.61
N ASP A 327 9.67 5.44 0.64
CA ASP A 327 9.37 5.36 -0.79
C ASP A 327 10.40 4.48 -1.48
N THR A 328 9.95 3.49 -2.23
CA THR A 328 10.80 2.69 -3.11
C THR A 328 11.48 3.60 -4.12
N ASP A 329 12.72 3.29 -4.50
CA ASP A 329 13.58 4.11 -5.35
C ASP A 329 14.14 5.42 -4.71
N LYS A 330 13.64 5.85 -3.53
CA LYS A 330 14.11 7.10 -2.87
C LYS A 330 14.69 6.87 -1.48
N THR A 331 13.94 6.22 -0.59
CA THR A 331 14.27 6.17 0.83
C THR A 331 14.36 4.76 1.41
N ILE A 332 13.87 3.73 0.70
CA ILE A 332 13.97 2.32 1.10
C ILE A 332 14.57 1.46 0.00
N PHE A 333 15.50 0.57 0.36
CA PHE A 333 16.23 -0.33 -0.52
C PHE A 333 16.53 -1.63 0.21
N TYR A 334 16.90 -2.71 -0.51
CA TYR A 334 17.63 -3.83 0.08
C TYR A 334 19.13 -3.72 -0.26
N TYR A 335 19.97 -4.43 0.46
CA TYR A 335 21.41 -4.39 0.20
C TYR A 335 21.99 -5.80 0.15
N ARG A 336 23.02 -5.99 -0.66
CA ARG A 336 23.82 -7.21 -0.73
C ARG A 336 25.28 -6.82 -0.76
N SER A 337 26.05 -7.30 0.26
CA SER A 337 27.48 -7.02 0.43
C SER A 337 28.32 -7.71 -0.65
N ARG A 338 29.61 -7.44 -0.65
CA ARG A 338 30.58 -8.12 -1.53
C ARG A 338 30.75 -9.59 -1.20
N ASN A 339 30.53 -9.97 0.06
CA ASN A 339 30.61 -11.35 0.56
C ASN A 339 29.24 -12.06 0.53
N ASP A 340 28.31 -11.53 -0.27
CA ASP A 340 27.00 -12.12 -0.48
C ASP A 340 26.08 -12.14 0.76
N LYS A 341 26.34 -11.22 1.72
CA LYS A 341 25.44 -11.00 2.86
C LYS A 341 24.33 -10.04 2.45
N GLU A 342 23.12 -10.35 2.83
CA GLU A 342 21.94 -9.57 2.50
C GLU A 342 21.40 -8.84 3.73
N ILE A 343 20.94 -7.61 3.53
CA ILE A 343 20.13 -6.82 4.46
C ILE A 343 18.79 -6.55 3.78
N ASP A 344 17.72 -6.87 4.49
CA ASP A 344 16.37 -6.77 3.94
C ASP A 344 15.98 -5.34 3.65
N PHE A 345 16.29 -4.38 4.58
CA PHE A 345 15.95 -2.98 4.36
C PHE A 345 17.07 -2.03 4.78
N VAL A 346 17.44 -1.16 3.86
CA VAL A 346 18.30 0.01 4.06
C VAL A 346 17.43 1.24 3.97
N LEU A 347 17.26 1.94 5.10
CA LEU A 347 16.48 3.15 5.18
C LEU A 347 17.37 4.38 5.06
N ARG A 348 16.95 5.35 4.23
CA ARG A 348 17.72 6.58 3.97
C ARG A 348 16.94 7.82 4.33
N ASN A 349 17.66 8.80 4.84
CA ASN A 349 17.18 10.17 4.99
C ASN A 349 18.14 11.10 4.24
N GLY A 350 17.71 11.61 3.09
CA GLY A 350 18.57 12.35 2.18
C GLY A 350 19.78 11.52 1.70
N PRO A 351 21.03 12.02 1.84
CA PRO A 351 22.23 11.30 1.41
C PRO A 351 22.69 10.22 2.41
N HIS A 352 22.16 10.22 3.65
CA HIS A 352 22.65 9.37 4.72
C HIS A 352 21.78 8.11 4.85
N ILE A 353 22.44 6.98 5.19
CA ILE A 353 21.75 5.77 5.64
C ILE A 353 21.37 6.01 7.09
N GLU A 354 20.07 5.97 7.34
CA GLU A 354 19.48 6.24 8.64
C GLU A 354 19.47 4.97 9.52
N ARG A 355 19.13 3.82 8.90
CA ARG A 355 18.94 2.58 9.63
C ARG A 355 19.10 1.38 8.72
N LEU A 356 19.63 0.28 9.28
CA LEU A 356 19.61 -1.05 8.66
C LEU A 356 18.63 -1.93 9.42
N VAL A 357 17.73 -2.58 8.69
CA VAL A 357 16.72 -3.46 9.25
C VAL A 357 16.87 -4.85 8.64
N GLN A 358 17.06 -5.84 9.49
CA GLN A 358 17.03 -7.26 9.14
C GLN A 358 15.75 -7.86 9.68
N VAL A 359 15.19 -8.87 9.01
CA VAL A 359 13.98 -9.54 9.44
C VAL A 359 14.27 -11.02 9.70
N CYS A 360 13.96 -11.48 10.90
CA CYS A 360 14.12 -12.86 11.29
C CYS A 360 12.93 -13.31 12.15
N TYR A 361 12.11 -14.22 11.63
CA TYR A 361 10.91 -14.65 12.33
C TYR A 361 11.21 -15.25 13.71
N ASP A 362 12.23 -16.12 13.80
CA ASP A 362 12.63 -16.78 15.03
C ASP A 362 14.17 -16.79 15.17
N MET A 363 14.67 -16.20 16.25
CA MET A 363 16.08 -16.12 16.62
C MET A 363 16.46 -17.09 17.75
N SER A 364 15.63 -18.04 18.11
CA SER A 364 15.90 -19.00 19.20
C SER A 364 17.11 -19.90 18.90
N SER A 365 17.40 -20.17 17.64
CA SER A 365 18.57 -20.94 17.22
C SER A 365 19.85 -20.10 17.23
N PRO A 366 20.91 -20.49 18.00
CA PRO A 366 22.18 -19.75 18.02
C PRO A 366 22.83 -19.64 16.63
N LYS A 367 22.60 -20.60 15.73
CA LYS A 367 23.09 -20.58 14.34
C LYS A 367 22.41 -19.49 13.54
N THR A 368 21.09 -19.35 13.69
CA THR A 368 20.30 -18.30 13.03
C THR A 368 20.70 -16.94 13.55
N GLU A 369 20.72 -16.75 14.86
CA GLU A 369 21.15 -15.50 15.49
C GLU A 369 22.53 -15.06 14.99
N LYS A 370 23.52 -15.94 15.04
CA LYS A 370 24.89 -15.65 14.57
C LYS A 370 24.91 -15.24 13.10
N ARG A 371 24.08 -15.87 12.26
CA ARG A 371 24.00 -15.54 10.81
C ARG A 371 23.45 -14.14 10.62
N GLU A 372 22.33 -13.81 11.23
CA GLU A 372 21.66 -12.50 11.07
C GLU A 372 22.51 -11.36 11.66
N VAL A 373 23.04 -11.54 12.85
CA VAL A 373 23.91 -10.57 13.51
C VAL A 373 25.18 -10.31 12.70
N ASN A 374 25.86 -11.36 12.19
CA ASN A 374 27.08 -11.21 11.40
C ASN A 374 26.77 -10.53 10.05
N SER A 375 25.66 -10.84 9.39
CA SER A 375 25.25 -10.17 8.15
C SER A 375 25.01 -8.69 8.39
N LEU A 376 24.32 -8.35 9.48
CA LEU A 376 23.99 -6.97 9.82
C LEU A 376 25.24 -6.15 10.19
N THR A 377 26.15 -6.69 11.01
CA THR A 377 27.38 -5.98 11.42
C THR A 377 28.35 -5.80 10.26
N GLU A 378 28.53 -6.79 9.38
CA GLU A 378 29.36 -6.67 8.18
C GLU A 378 28.84 -5.57 7.27
N CYS A 379 27.54 -5.58 6.94
CA CYS A 379 26.94 -4.56 6.09
C CYS A 379 26.93 -3.18 6.74
N ALA A 380 26.81 -3.10 8.07
CA ALA A 380 26.89 -1.85 8.84
C ALA A 380 28.25 -1.17 8.63
N GLY A 381 29.34 -1.95 8.64
CA GLY A 381 30.70 -1.45 8.34
C GLY A 381 30.83 -0.95 6.90
N GLU A 382 30.32 -1.70 5.90
CA GLU A 382 30.37 -1.28 4.50
C GLU A 382 29.53 -0.02 4.22
N LEU A 383 28.41 0.15 4.90
CA LEU A 383 27.44 1.23 4.70
C LEU A 383 27.62 2.40 5.68
N ASN A 384 28.55 2.29 6.63
CA ASN A 384 28.81 3.27 7.68
C ASN A 384 27.54 3.67 8.46
N CYS A 385 26.79 2.67 8.93
CA CYS A 385 25.53 2.86 9.68
C CYS A 385 25.61 2.16 11.03
N ASN A 386 25.29 2.90 12.11
CA ASN A 386 25.32 2.38 13.48
C ASN A 386 23.92 2.09 14.06
N ASN A 387 22.86 2.44 13.37
CA ASN A 387 21.47 2.20 13.79
C ASN A 387 21.00 0.87 13.21
N LEU A 388 21.09 -0.19 14.00
CA LEU A 388 20.89 -1.56 13.58
C LEU A 388 19.68 -2.17 14.29
N VAL A 389 18.75 -2.72 13.52
CA VAL A 389 17.53 -3.33 14.05
C VAL A 389 17.33 -4.71 13.44
N ILE A 390 16.95 -5.69 14.27
CA ILE A 390 16.40 -6.96 13.81
C ILE A 390 14.94 -7.01 14.23
N VAL A 391 14.05 -7.16 13.25
CA VAL A 391 12.60 -7.31 13.51
C VAL A 391 12.28 -8.80 13.58
N THR A 392 11.61 -9.19 14.65
CA THR A 392 11.22 -10.58 14.93
C THR A 392 9.70 -10.68 15.09
N ASN A 393 9.20 -11.91 15.24
CA ASN A 393 7.79 -12.11 15.60
C ASN A 393 7.52 -11.60 17.03
N ASN A 394 8.27 -12.08 18.04
CA ASN A 394 7.98 -11.82 19.46
C ASN A 394 9.21 -11.49 20.32
N ASP A 395 10.43 -11.57 19.76
CA ASP A 395 11.66 -11.44 20.57
C ASP A 395 12.00 -9.95 20.79
N GLU A 396 12.40 -9.61 22.03
CA GLU A 396 12.77 -8.25 22.41
C GLU A 396 14.01 -8.29 23.30
N ARG A 397 15.12 -7.79 22.78
CA ARG A 397 16.39 -7.70 23.49
C ARG A 397 17.38 -6.80 22.77
N THR A 398 18.51 -6.54 23.39
CA THR A 398 19.64 -5.86 22.76
C THR A 398 20.82 -6.83 22.65
N ILE A 399 21.50 -6.81 21.50
CA ILE A 399 22.72 -7.60 21.25
C ILE A 399 23.87 -6.61 21.02
N GLU A 400 25.00 -6.86 21.68
CA GLU A 400 26.25 -6.14 21.43
C GLU A 400 27.22 -7.04 20.68
N LYS A 401 27.72 -6.57 19.52
CA LYS A 401 28.61 -7.33 18.67
C LYS A 401 29.54 -6.41 17.88
N ASP A 402 30.84 -6.66 17.97
CA ASP A 402 31.88 -5.96 17.23
C ASP A 402 31.83 -4.40 17.37
N GLY A 403 31.42 -3.92 18.54
CA GLY A 403 31.24 -2.49 18.84
C GLY A 403 29.91 -1.91 18.38
N TYR A 404 29.02 -2.70 17.76
CA TYR A 404 27.67 -2.30 17.40
C TYR A 404 26.67 -2.71 18.46
N LYS A 405 25.68 -1.86 18.67
CA LYS A 405 24.45 -2.16 19.42
C LYS A 405 23.33 -2.46 18.42
N ILE A 406 22.73 -3.64 18.54
CA ILE A 406 21.63 -4.12 17.68
C ILE A 406 20.39 -4.25 18.54
N ASP A 407 19.35 -3.53 18.18
CA ASP A 407 18.05 -3.65 18.85
C ASP A 407 17.21 -4.74 18.15
N VAL A 408 16.87 -5.78 18.89
CA VAL A 408 15.94 -6.82 18.46
C VAL A 408 14.57 -6.44 18.98
N ILE A 409 13.60 -6.26 18.07
CA ILE A 409 12.26 -5.81 18.42
C ILE A 409 11.20 -6.70 17.76
N PRO A 410 10.05 -6.95 18.43
CA PRO A 410 8.92 -7.59 17.78
C PRO A 410 8.27 -6.66 16.75
N ILE A 411 7.61 -7.24 15.72
CA ILE A 411 6.90 -6.46 14.69
C ILE A 411 5.85 -5.51 15.27
N SER A 412 5.28 -5.84 16.42
CA SER A 412 4.33 -4.99 17.14
C SER A 412 4.91 -3.67 17.66
N LYS A 413 6.24 -3.55 17.69
CA LYS A 413 6.99 -2.35 18.13
C LYS A 413 7.74 -1.63 17.00
N LEU A 414 7.65 -2.18 15.78
CA LEU A 414 8.27 -1.55 14.60
C LEU A 414 7.66 -0.20 14.33
#